data_3a1a941610bf8e4b704c17bb2c7831fd
#
_entry.id   3a1a941610bf8e4b704c17bb2c7831fd
#
_cell.length_a   1.000
_cell.length_b   1.000
_cell.length_c   1.000
_cell.angle_alpha   90.00
_cell.angle_beta   90.00
_cell.angle_gamma   90.00
#
_symmetry.space_group_name_H-M   'P 1'
#
loop_
_entity.id
_entity.type
_entity.pdbx_description
1 polymer ?
#
loop_
_entity_poly.entity_id
_entity_poly.type
_entity_poly.pdbx_seq_one_letter_code
_entity_poly.pdbx_strand_id
1 'polypeptide(L)'
;MTKKTGILVTISIVLVVLVGIVGYSSQKNSEKTTVNRLAEALIQNDQTVVKQYMPSYSNKKKISKTARTAFQKQVKKMKKEQIVTFLQTEENFLIEKPSSYFKPAQIYPNPRFLVMELPKGSEMQAQVQSKAFSGVYEEKWNKYTFGPLIPGDYQLTYTVVHPKFGSQKLKKQVDLVGKDQRFLVKETSLYEGNTAFQKHLLASAVRYFDTFNDAVRSGFDMSKVGASKRYKETLQMGFNELKPFIESYEQEFQTLEINGDSISVNTAQTRVQLDLYIDMKRSLKLVEEVGIDEALISDKQNAIASFTYDDAEKKWLLDGLDFGTYQQDSEKWEHIERYRAEQPKKGQWDKTNAKNVV
;
A
#
# COMPACT_ATOMS: atom_id res chain seq x y z
N MET A 1 -51.10 -66.17 27.86
CA MET A 1 -50.66 -65.33 26.70
C MET A 1 -49.99 -66.21 25.73
N THR A 2 -50.53 -66.33 24.53
CA THR A 2 -49.99 -67.21 23.49
C THR A 2 -48.71 -66.67 22.92
N LYS A 3 -47.72 -67.54 22.55
CA LYS A 3 -46.43 -67.12 21.98
C LYS A 3 -46.55 -66.09 20.82
N LYS A 4 -47.65 -66.15 20.08
CA LYS A 4 -47.96 -65.23 19.00
C LYS A 4 -48.18 -63.75 19.47
N THR A 5 -48.80 -63.56 20.63
CA THR A 5 -49.06 -62.21 21.19
C THR A 5 -47.75 -61.61 21.70
N GLY A 6 -46.83 -62.36 22.27
CA GLY A 6 -45.54 -61.89 22.71
C GLY A 6 -44.65 -61.42 21.54
N ILE A 7 -44.66 -62.11 20.41
CA ILE A 7 -43.88 -61.75 19.20
C ILE A 7 -44.43 -60.48 18.59
N LEU A 8 -45.78 -60.32 18.52
CA LEU A 8 -46.38 -59.08 17.99
C LEU A 8 -46.07 -57.84 18.83
N VAL A 9 -46.10 -57.96 20.17
CA VAL A 9 -45.72 -56.89 21.08
C VAL A 9 -44.25 -56.52 20.94
N THR A 10 -43.37 -57.51 20.83
CA THR A 10 -41.94 -57.27 20.63
C THR A 10 -41.65 -56.57 19.29
N ILE A 11 -42.30 -56.99 18.22
CA ILE A 11 -42.16 -56.34 16.89
C ILE A 11 -42.66 -54.89 16.93
N SER A 12 -43.78 -54.64 17.62
CA SER A 12 -44.34 -53.29 17.76
C SER A 12 -43.43 -52.35 18.57
N ILE A 13 -42.80 -52.85 19.65
CA ILE A 13 -41.82 -52.06 20.43
C ILE A 13 -40.57 -51.77 19.59
N VAL A 14 -40.05 -52.73 18.85
CA VAL A 14 -38.89 -52.52 17.97
C VAL A 14 -39.23 -51.50 16.88
N LEU A 15 -40.41 -51.57 16.29
CA LEU A 15 -40.85 -50.57 15.29
C LEU A 15 -40.97 -49.18 15.87
N VAL A 16 -41.54 -49.02 17.06
CA VAL A 16 -41.64 -47.72 17.74
C VAL A 16 -40.26 -47.16 18.08
N VAL A 17 -39.34 -48.00 18.55
CA VAL A 17 -37.96 -47.61 18.82
C VAL A 17 -37.24 -47.21 17.52
N LEU A 18 -37.39 -47.94 16.45
CA LEU A 18 -36.78 -47.63 15.12
C LEU A 18 -37.37 -46.33 14.56
N VAL A 19 -38.68 -46.11 14.63
CA VAL A 19 -39.32 -44.86 14.21
C VAL A 19 -38.85 -43.70 15.09
N GLY A 20 -38.69 -43.89 16.39
CA GLY A 20 -38.12 -42.91 17.30
C GLY A 20 -36.67 -42.52 16.97
N ILE A 21 -35.83 -43.54 16.68
CA ILE A 21 -34.44 -43.32 16.28
C ILE A 21 -34.35 -42.61 14.93
N VAL A 22 -35.16 -43.01 13.95
CA VAL A 22 -35.19 -42.36 12.62
C VAL A 22 -35.70 -40.95 12.73
N GLY A 23 -36.78 -40.72 13.49
CA GLY A 23 -37.34 -39.37 13.73
C GLY A 23 -36.33 -38.46 14.43
N TYR A 24 -35.69 -38.92 15.48
CA TYR A 24 -34.63 -38.20 16.19
C TYR A 24 -33.45 -37.89 15.32
N SER A 25 -32.95 -38.89 14.56
CA SER A 25 -31.84 -38.71 13.63
C SER A 25 -32.16 -37.72 12.51
N SER A 26 -33.39 -37.82 11.96
CA SER A 26 -33.86 -36.88 10.93
C SER A 26 -33.90 -35.46 11.43
N GLN A 27 -34.42 -35.21 12.61
CA GLN A 27 -34.45 -33.89 13.22
C GLN A 27 -33.05 -33.37 13.55
N LYS A 28 -32.21 -34.23 14.11
CA LYS A 28 -30.81 -33.90 14.46
C LYS A 28 -29.95 -33.56 13.26
N ASN A 29 -30.20 -34.14 12.11
CA ASN A 29 -29.45 -34.00 10.87
C ASN A 29 -30.11 -33.07 9.85
N SER A 30 -31.21 -32.41 10.23
CA SER A 30 -31.89 -31.43 9.36
C SER A 30 -31.01 -30.28 8.95
N GLU A 31 -31.33 -29.61 7.85
CA GLU A 31 -30.63 -28.41 7.35
C GLU A 31 -30.56 -27.33 8.44
N LYS A 32 -31.71 -27.03 9.08
CA LYS A 32 -31.80 -26.02 10.16
C LYS A 32 -30.87 -26.33 11.33
N THR A 33 -30.82 -27.60 11.75
CA THR A 33 -29.94 -28.03 12.85
C THR A 33 -28.47 -27.95 12.44
N THR A 34 -28.13 -28.32 11.20
CA THR A 34 -26.78 -28.25 10.66
C THR A 34 -26.27 -26.80 10.57
N VAL A 35 -27.11 -25.88 10.05
CA VAL A 35 -26.75 -24.45 9.97
C VAL A 35 -26.50 -23.87 11.36
N ASN A 36 -27.36 -24.16 12.33
CA ASN A 36 -27.19 -23.69 13.70
C ASN A 36 -25.90 -24.22 14.36
N ARG A 37 -25.59 -25.51 14.17
CA ARG A 37 -24.36 -26.13 14.71
C ARG A 37 -23.12 -25.58 14.05
N LEU A 38 -23.16 -25.37 12.73
CA LEU A 38 -22.04 -24.72 12.04
C LEU A 38 -21.83 -23.29 12.53
N ALA A 39 -22.90 -22.52 12.73
CA ALA A 39 -22.80 -21.16 13.28
C ALA A 39 -22.16 -21.17 14.69
N GLU A 40 -22.57 -22.07 15.57
CA GLU A 40 -21.94 -22.25 16.89
C GLU A 40 -20.47 -22.64 16.80
N ALA A 41 -20.13 -23.61 15.95
CA ALA A 41 -18.76 -24.06 15.75
C ALA A 41 -17.85 -22.94 15.19
N LEU A 42 -18.39 -22.10 14.32
CA LEU A 42 -17.66 -20.94 13.78
C LEU A 42 -17.37 -19.91 14.89
N ILE A 43 -18.32 -19.65 15.78
CA ILE A 43 -18.16 -18.73 16.93
C ILE A 43 -17.13 -19.31 17.91
N GLN A 44 -17.25 -20.61 18.26
CA GLN A 44 -16.41 -21.31 19.22
C GLN A 44 -15.04 -21.69 18.67
N ASN A 45 -14.81 -21.48 17.35
CA ASN A 45 -13.59 -21.89 16.63
C ASN A 45 -13.35 -23.42 16.63
N ASP A 46 -14.42 -24.21 16.64
CA ASP A 46 -14.34 -25.67 16.56
C ASP A 46 -14.06 -26.12 15.11
N GLN A 47 -12.78 -26.30 14.81
CA GLN A 47 -12.32 -26.71 13.46
C GLN A 47 -12.81 -28.10 13.04
N THR A 48 -13.07 -28.97 14.00
CA THR A 48 -13.52 -30.35 13.73
C THR A 48 -14.93 -30.33 13.20
N VAL A 49 -15.82 -29.63 13.92
CA VAL A 49 -17.23 -29.48 13.53
C VAL A 49 -17.34 -28.65 12.24
N VAL A 50 -16.57 -27.57 12.10
CA VAL A 50 -16.54 -26.78 10.85
C VAL A 50 -16.16 -27.64 9.65
N LYS A 51 -15.13 -28.50 9.76
CA LYS A 51 -14.75 -29.41 8.66
C LYS A 51 -15.81 -30.46 8.36
N GLN A 52 -16.51 -30.93 9.37
CA GLN A 52 -17.57 -31.93 9.21
C GLN A 52 -18.75 -31.35 8.41
N TYR A 53 -19.19 -30.14 8.75
CA TYR A 53 -20.37 -29.53 8.12
C TYR A 53 -20.03 -28.71 6.87
N MET A 54 -18.78 -28.26 6.73
CA MET A 54 -18.27 -27.50 5.58
C MET A 54 -16.97 -28.12 5.04
N PRO A 55 -17.05 -29.30 4.38
CA PRO A 55 -15.88 -30.09 4.00
C PRO A 55 -15.11 -29.52 2.81
N SER A 56 -15.81 -28.96 1.83
CA SER A 56 -15.25 -28.46 0.57
C SER A 56 -16.08 -27.30 0.03
N TYR A 57 -15.61 -26.66 -1.03
CA TYR A 57 -16.41 -25.73 -1.84
C TYR A 57 -17.48 -26.48 -2.65
N SER A 58 -18.47 -25.75 -3.19
CA SER A 58 -19.54 -26.31 -4.04
C SER A 58 -19.00 -27.02 -5.28
N ASN A 59 -17.84 -26.61 -5.78
CA ASN A 59 -17.14 -27.26 -6.89
C ASN A 59 -16.25 -28.46 -6.44
N LYS A 60 -16.44 -28.95 -5.22
CA LYS A 60 -15.72 -30.08 -4.59
C LYS A 60 -14.23 -29.83 -4.34
N LYS A 61 -13.68 -28.63 -4.59
CA LYS A 61 -12.31 -28.28 -4.22
C LYS A 61 -12.17 -28.14 -2.70
N LYS A 62 -11.04 -28.57 -2.16
CA LYS A 62 -10.74 -28.52 -0.72
C LYS A 62 -10.61 -27.08 -0.25
N ILE A 63 -11.24 -26.74 0.87
CA ILE A 63 -11.08 -25.44 1.52
C ILE A 63 -9.72 -25.41 2.23
N SER A 64 -8.88 -24.42 1.92
CA SER A 64 -7.58 -24.25 2.57
C SER A 64 -7.74 -23.85 4.05
N LYS A 65 -6.74 -24.17 4.88
CA LYS A 65 -6.70 -23.73 6.28
C LYS A 65 -6.75 -22.19 6.38
N THR A 66 -6.07 -21.51 5.47
CA THR A 66 -6.04 -20.05 5.41
C THR A 66 -7.42 -19.45 5.12
N ALA A 67 -8.14 -19.99 4.11
CA ALA A 67 -9.49 -19.55 3.78
C ALA A 67 -10.47 -19.75 4.94
N ARG A 68 -10.43 -20.92 5.61
CA ARG A 68 -11.26 -21.16 6.82
C ARG A 68 -10.93 -20.16 7.94
N THR A 69 -9.65 -19.96 8.23
CA THR A 69 -9.24 -19.06 9.30
C THR A 69 -9.65 -17.61 9.00
N ALA A 70 -9.54 -17.17 7.74
CA ALA A 70 -9.94 -15.85 7.33
C ALA A 70 -11.47 -15.66 7.48
N PHE A 71 -12.24 -16.64 7.02
CA PHE A 71 -13.69 -16.66 7.17
C PHE A 71 -14.13 -16.64 8.65
N GLN A 72 -13.52 -17.48 9.50
CA GLN A 72 -13.83 -17.48 10.92
C GLN A 72 -13.56 -16.15 11.61
N LYS A 73 -12.48 -15.47 11.27
CA LYS A 73 -12.20 -14.13 11.83
C LYS A 73 -13.26 -13.11 11.46
N GLN A 74 -13.85 -13.24 10.30
CA GLN A 74 -14.94 -12.38 9.86
C GLN A 74 -16.22 -12.67 10.66
N VAL A 75 -16.66 -13.93 10.68
CA VAL A 75 -17.93 -14.31 11.31
C VAL A 75 -17.92 -14.14 12.82
N LYS A 76 -16.77 -14.16 13.48
CA LYS A 76 -16.64 -13.84 14.92
C LYS A 76 -17.15 -12.43 15.30
N LYS A 77 -17.25 -11.53 14.35
CA LYS A 77 -17.80 -10.17 14.57
C LYS A 77 -19.32 -10.12 14.44
N MET A 78 -19.94 -11.20 14.00
CA MET A 78 -21.39 -11.31 13.75
C MET A 78 -22.09 -11.99 14.93
N LYS A 79 -23.36 -11.64 15.14
CA LYS A 79 -24.24 -12.38 16.05
C LYS A 79 -24.61 -13.72 15.43
N LYS A 80 -24.96 -14.71 16.27
CA LYS A 80 -25.33 -16.06 15.80
C LYS A 80 -26.42 -16.04 14.73
N GLU A 81 -27.46 -15.24 14.94
CA GLU A 81 -28.60 -15.12 14.03
C GLU A 81 -28.16 -14.58 12.66
N GLN A 82 -27.24 -13.63 12.65
CA GLN A 82 -26.66 -13.09 11.41
C GLN A 82 -25.83 -14.15 10.66
N ILE A 83 -25.07 -14.98 11.39
CA ILE A 83 -24.31 -16.09 10.78
C ILE A 83 -25.27 -17.12 10.18
N VAL A 84 -26.34 -17.46 10.90
CA VAL A 84 -27.36 -18.41 10.41
C VAL A 84 -28.00 -17.89 9.12
N THR A 85 -28.47 -16.64 9.10
CA THR A 85 -29.03 -16.02 7.89
C THR A 85 -28.03 -15.99 6.75
N PHE A 86 -26.78 -15.64 7.03
CA PHE A 86 -25.71 -15.57 6.03
C PHE A 86 -25.41 -16.96 5.41
N LEU A 87 -25.34 -18.01 6.23
CA LEU A 87 -25.12 -19.38 5.75
C LEU A 87 -26.28 -19.94 4.91
N GLN A 88 -27.47 -19.35 5.02
CA GLN A 88 -28.66 -19.72 4.26
C GLN A 88 -28.81 -18.95 2.93
N THR A 89 -27.90 -18.04 2.63
CA THR A 89 -27.93 -17.27 1.38
C THR A 89 -27.45 -18.16 0.22
N GLU A 90 -28.34 -18.55 -0.69
CA GLU A 90 -28.09 -19.48 -1.79
C GLU A 90 -26.96 -19.02 -2.73
N GLU A 91 -26.82 -17.74 -2.95
CA GLU A 91 -25.70 -17.18 -3.77
C GLU A 91 -24.34 -17.50 -3.17
N ASN A 92 -24.26 -17.66 -1.85
CA ASN A 92 -23.01 -17.85 -1.12
C ASN A 92 -22.76 -19.31 -0.76
N PHE A 93 -23.81 -20.05 -0.43
CA PHE A 93 -23.70 -21.41 0.09
C PHE A 93 -24.73 -22.35 -0.51
N LEU A 94 -24.26 -23.50 -0.96
CA LEU A 94 -25.11 -24.62 -1.36
C LEU A 94 -25.31 -25.50 -0.12
N ILE A 95 -26.58 -25.74 0.29
CA ILE A 95 -26.92 -26.68 1.35
C ILE A 95 -27.40 -27.97 0.70
N GLU A 96 -26.59 -29.02 0.82
CA GLU A 96 -27.00 -30.36 0.39
C GLU A 96 -27.78 -31.06 1.50
N LYS A 97 -28.97 -31.54 1.16
CA LYS A 97 -29.80 -32.36 2.08
C LYS A 97 -29.06 -33.62 2.49
N PRO A 98 -29.35 -34.16 3.67
CA PRO A 98 -28.73 -35.39 4.12
C PRO A 98 -29.05 -36.52 3.17
N SER A 99 -28.01 -37.25 2.74
CA SER A 99 -28.15 -38.41 1.84
C SER A 99 -28.73 -39.64 2.54
N SER A 100 -28.82 -39.60 3.86
CA SER A 100 -29.46 -40.64 4.70
C SER A 100 -29.84 -40.03 6.06
N TYR A 101 -30.76 -40.68 6.80
CA TYR A 101 -31.19 -40.26 8.13
C TYR A 101 -30.04 -40.16 9.16
N PHE A 102 -28.91 -40.80 8.90
CA PHE A 102 -27.75 -40.85 9.81
C PHE A 102 -26.64 -39.87 9.44
N LYS A 103 -26.70 -39.23 8.27
CA LYS A 103 -25.70 -38.24 7.84
C LYS A 103 -26.27 -36.83 7.97
N PRO A 104 -25.51 -35.88 8.49
CA PRO A 104 -25.95 -34.47 8.55
C PRO A 104 -26.01 -33.86 7.15
N ALA A 105 -26.83 -32.84 6.98
CA ALA A 105 -26.73 -31.94 5.85
C ALA A 105 -25.32 -31.36 5.77
N GLN A 106 -24.89 -30.96 4.59
CA GLN A 106 -23.58 -30.33 4.39
C GLN A 106 -23.74 -28.98 3.71
N ILE A 107 -22.86 -28.05 4.05
CA ILE A 107 -22.89 -26.68 3.57
C ILE A 107 -21.61 -26.44 2.78
N TYR A 108 -21.76 -26.09 1.51
CA TYR A 108 -20.67 -25.88 0.58
C TYR A 108 -20.62 -24.41 0.17
N PRO A 109 -19.61 -23.65 0.58
CA PRO A 109 -19.44 -22.29 0.11
C PRO A 109 -19.17 -22.26 -1.40
N ASN A 110 -19.78 -21.32 -2.11
CA ASN A 110 -19.43 -21.04 -3.48
C ASN A 110 -18.04 -20.38 -3.51
N PRO A 111 -17.09 -20.90 -4.30
CA PRO A 111 -15.75 -20.34 -4.34
C PRO A 111 -15.77 -18.92 -4.89
N ARG A 112 -15.09 -18.00 -4.21
CA ARG A 112 -14.95 -16.59 -4.63
C ARG A 112 -13.50 -16.26 -4.92
N PHE A 113 -13.31 -15.35 -5.87
CA PHE A 113 -11.99 -14.90 -6.30
C PHE A 113 -11.87 -13.39 -6.18
N LEU A 114 -10.68 -12.95 -5.81
CA LEU A 114 -10.29 -11.57 -5.81
C LEU A 114 -9.20 -11.36 -6.85
N VAL A 115 -9.46 -10.49 -7.82
CA VAL A 115 -8.50 -10.11 -8.85
C VAL A 115 -7.99 -8.70 -8.56
N MET A 116 -6.67 -8.55 -8.47
CA MET A 116 -6.00 -7.27 -8.29
C MET A 116 -5.10 -7.01 -9.48
N GLU A 117 -5.28 -5.87 -10.11
CA GLU A 117 -4.40 -5.36 -11.15
C GLU A 117 -3.43 -4.37 -10.55
N LEU A 118 -2.17 -4.50 -10.90
CA LEU A 118 -1.10 -3.64 -10.40
C LEU A 118 -0.63 -2.65 -11.46
N PRO A 119 -0.11 -1.49 -11.06
CA PRO A 119 0.68 -0.64 -11.94
C PRO A 119 1.86 -1.41 -12.55
N LYS A 120 2.24 -1.04 -13.75
CA LYS A 120 3.35 -1.68 -14.47
C LYS A 120 4.63 -1.66 -13.62
N GLY A 121 5.34 -2.79 -13.59
CA GLY A 121 6.61 -2.92 -12.84
C GLY A 121 6.45 -3.13 -11.34
N SER A 122 5.22 -3.17 -10.81
CA SER A 122 4.99 -3.45 -9.41
C SER A 122 4.86 -4.93 -9.12
N GLU A 123 5.32 -5.33 -7.93
CA GLU A 123 5.10 -6.64 -7.33
C GLU A 123 4.26 -6.50 -6.06
N MET A 124 3.62 -7.58 -5.63
CA MET A 124 2.75 -7.52 -4.47
C MET A 124 2.87 -8.75 -3.57
N GLN A 125 2.74 -8.49 -2.27
CA GLN A 125 2.45 -9.49 -1.24
C GLN A 125 1.13 -9.11 -0.56
N ALA A 126 0.18 -10.05 -0.50
CA ALA A 126 -1.11 -9.82 0.12
C ALA A 126 -1.32 -10.67 1.36
N GLN A 127 -2.03 -10.12 2.33
CA GLN A 127 -2.49 -10.80 3.53
C GLN A 127 -3.99 -10.60 3.69
N VAL A 128 -4.73 -11.70 3.81
CA VAL A 128 -6.15 -11.67 4.14
C VAL A 128 -6.29 -11.93 5.64
N GLN A 129 -6.95 -11.02 6.35
CA GLN A 129 -7.15 -11.13 7.81
C GLN A 129 -5.85 -11.42 8.58
N SER A 130 -4.76 -10.73 8.26
CA SER A 130 -3.43 -10.86 8.87
C SER A 130 -2.69 -12.19 8.61
N LYS A 131 -3.10 -12.98 7.62
CA LYS A 131 -2.38 -14.16 7.17
C LYS A 131 -1.97 -14.01 5.71
N ALA A 132 -0.73 -14.42 5.42
CA ALA A 132 -0.23 -14.42 4.05
C ALA A 132 -1.13 -15.29 3.16
N PHE A 133 -1.50 -14.77 2.03
CA PHE A 133 -2.32 -15.43 1.04
C PHE A 133 -1.61 -15.33 -0.31
N SER A 134 -1.21 -16.48 -0.84
CA SER A 134 -0.52 -16.51 -2.13
C SER A 134 -1.52 -16.35 -3.26
N GLY A 135 -1.32 -15.33 -4.08
CA GLY A 135 -2.02 -15.16 -5.34
C GLY A 135 -1.31 -15.87 -6.47
N VAL A 136 -2.05 -16.22 -7.50
CA VAL A 136 -1.48 -16.62 -8.79
C VAL A 136 -1.24 -15.35 -9.59
N TYR A 137 0.03 -15.13 -9.96
CA TYR A 137 0.43 -14.00 -10.79
C TYR A 137 0.31 -14.32 -12.27
N GLU A 138 -0.30 -13.44 -13.04
CA GLU A 138 -0.41 -13.51 -14.48
C GLU A 138 0.35 -12.32 -15.10
N GLU A 139 1.58 -12.56 -15.55
CA GLU A 139 2.51 -11.55 -16.04
C GLU A 139 1.93 -10.72 -17.20
N LYS A 140 1.29 -11.37 -18.17
CA LYS A 140 0.68 -10.70 -19.33
C LYS A 140 -0.24 -9.54 -18.96
N TRP A 141 -0.93 -9.65 -17.81
CA TRP A 141 -1.94 -8.70 -17.37
C TRP A 141 -1.52 -7.93 -16.11
N ASN A 142 -0.31 -8.19 -15.61
CA ASN A 142 0.19 -7.67 -14.32
C ASN A 142 -0.87 -7.76 -13.21
N LYS A 143 -1.49 -8.91 -13.07
CA LYS A 143 -2.58 -9.14 -12.13
C LYS A 143 -2.31 -10.34 -11.22
N TYR A 144 -2.86 -10.25 -10.02
CA TYR A 144 -2.88 -11.33 -9.04
C TYR A 144 -4.31 -11.82 -8.85
N THR A 145 -4.50 -13.13 -8.88
CA THR A 145 -5.78 -13.78 -8.56
C THR A 145 -5.64 -14.54 -7.25
N PHE A 146 -6.41 -14.14 -6.24
CA PHE A 146 -6.47 -14.78 -4.93
C PHE A 146 -7.72 -15.62 -4.82
N GLY A 147 -7.62 -16.81 -4.30
CA GLY A 147 -8.75 -17.71 -4.11
C GLY A 147 -8.38 -19.16 -4.36
N PRO A 148 -9.37 -20.05 -4.18
CA PRO A 148 -10.75 -19.75 -3.78
C PRO A 148 -10.86 -19.31 -2.32
N LEU A 149 -11.70 -18.29 -2.07
CA LEU A 149 -12.09 -17.78 -0.76
C LEU A 149 -13.54 -18.19 -0.46
N ILE A 150 -13.88 -18.32 0.82
CA ILE A 150 -15.28 -18.47 1.25
C ILE A 150 -15.96 -17.09 1.07
N PRO A 151 -17.24 -17.02 0.61
CA PRO A 151 -17.97 -15.74 0.52
C PRO A 151 -17.91 -14.96 1.82
N GLY A 152 -17.75 -13.63 1.72
CA GLY A 152 -17.70 -12.80 2.89
C GLY A 152 -17.04 -11.44 2.69
N ASP A 153 -17.00 -10.66 3.76
CA ASP A 153 -16.41 -9.33 3.80
C ASP A 153 -15.02 -9.37 4.48
N TYR A 154 -13.97 -9.05 3.74
CA TYR A 154 -12.59 -9.23 4.16
C TYR A 154 -11.83 -7.90 4.21
N GLN A 155 -11.07 -7.70 5.26
CA GLN A 155 -10.07 -6.65 5.28
C GLN A 155 -8.77 -7.20 4.68
N LEU A 156 -8.45 -6.74 3.49
CA LEU A 156 -7.21 -7.05 2.81
C LEU A 156 -6.13 -6.05 3.23
N THR A 157 -4.99 -6.55 3.66
CA THR A 157 -3.78 -5.77 3.82
C THR A 157 -2.76 -6.30 2.82
N TYR A 158 -2.19 -5.42 2.04
CA TYR A 158 -1.23 -5.80 1.00
C TYR A 158 -0.10 -4.77 0.91
N THR A 159 1.06 -5.24 0.52
CA THR A 159 2.24 -4.43 0.26
C THR A 159 2.52 -4.46 -1.23
N VAL A 160 2.59 -3.30 -1.85
CA VAL A 160 3.04 -3.16 -3.24
C VAL A 160 4.47 -2.67 -3.19
N VAL A 161 5.35 -3.30 -3.96
CA VAL A 161 6.76 -2.93 -4.11
C VAL A 161 6.96 -2.46 -5.54
N HIS A 162 7.53 -1.28 -5.70
CA HIS A 162 7.85 -0.73 -7.01
C HIS A 162 9.32 -0.27 -7.03
N PRO A 163 10.11 -0.57 -8.07
CA PRO A 163 11.55 -0.30 -8.09
C PRO A 163 11.89 1.19 -7.93
N LYS A 164 11.01 2.10 -8.36
CA LYS A 164 11.23 3.54 -8.31
C LYS A 164 10.62 4.22 -7.08
N PHE A 165 9.50 3.70 -6.55
CA PHE A 165 8.77 4.31 -5.43
C PHE A 165 8.95 3.56 -4.10
N GLY A 166 9.64 2.41 -4.12
CA GLY A 166 9.84 1.60 -2.95
C GLY A 166 8.60 0.79 -2.57
N SER A 167 8.40 0.57 -1.28
CA SER A 167 7.36 -0.31 -0.73
C SER A 167 6.27 0.51 -0.06
N GLN A 168 5.01 0.24 -0.41
CA GLN A 168 3.83 0.87 0.19
C GLN A 168 2.88 -0.18 0.73
N LYS A 169 2.48 -0.04 2.00
CA LYS A 169 1.51 -0.91 2.67
C LYS A 169 0.13 -0.29 2.60
N LEU A 170 -0.79 -1.00 1.98
CA LEU A 170 -2.15 -0.54 1.72
C LEU A 170 -3.19 -1.44 2.39
N LYS A 171 -4.39 -0.89 2.62
CA LYS A 171 -5.54 -1.62 3.16
C LYS A 171 -6.75 -1.40 2.26
N LYS A 172 -7.52 -2.46 2.06
CA LYS A 172 -8.76 -2.42 1.28
C LYS A 172 -9.81 -3.32 1.92
N GLN A 173 -11.03 -2.80 2.05
CA GLN A 173 -12.19 -3.63 2.36
C GLN A 173 -12.68 -4.27 1.06
N VAL A 174 -12.92 -5.60 1.09
CA VAL A 174 -13.31 -6.41 -0.06
C VAL A 174 -14.53 -7.23 0.30
N ASP A 175 -15.63 -6.97 -0.37
CA ASP A 175 -16.88 -7.73 -0.22
C ASP A 175 -16.98 -8.81 -1.30
N LEU A 176 -16.89 -10.07 -0.91
CA LEU A 176 -17.03 -11.24 -1.77
C LEU A 176 -18.39 -11.95 -1.60
N VAL A 177 -19.38 -11.24 -1.07
CA VAL A 177 -20.75 -11.75 -0.95
C VAL A 177 -21.41 -11.71 -2.33
N GLY A 178 -21.94 -12.83 -2.78
CA GLY A 178 -22.65 -12.99 -4.06
C GLY A 178 -21.78 -12.99 -5.32
N LYS A 179 -20.57 -12.40 -5.32
CA LYS A 179 -19.75 -12.24 -6.55
C LYS A 179 -18.25 -12.20 -6.29
N ASP A 180 -17.50 -12.44 -7.34
CA ASP A 180 -16.07 -12.16 -7.40
C ASP A 180 -15.82 -10.65 -7.41
N GLN A 181 -14.64 -10.23 -6.94
CA GLN A 181 -14.24 -8.83 -6.97
C GLN A 181 -13.00 -8.63 -7.81
N ARG A 182 -12.96 -7.50 -8.51
CA ARG A 182 -11.81 -7.02 -9.26
C ARG A 182 -11.56 -5.56 -8.92
N PHE A 183 -10.33 -5.19 -8.65
CA PHE A 183 -9.95 -3.79 -8.48
C PHE A 183 -8.55 -3.51 -9.03
N LEU A 184 -8.38 -2.28 -9.48
CA LEU A 184 -7.12 -1.73 -9.91
C LEU A 184 -6.45 -1.02 -8.73
N VAL A 185 -5.20 -1.35 -8.45
CA VAL A 185 -4.35 -0.54 -7.57
C VAL A 185 -3.94 0.70 -8.37
N LYS A 186 -4.36 1.87 -7.91
CA LYS A 186 -4.02 3.13 -8.58
C LYS A 186 -2.53 3.38 -8.48
N GLU A 187 -1.92 3.89 -9.54
CA GLU A 187 -0.51 4.27 -9.55
C GLU A 187 -0.20 5.32 -8.49
N THR A 188 -1.08 6.29 -8.30
CA THR A 188 -0.95 7.34 -7.30
C THR A 188 -0.77 6.77 -5.89
N SER A 189 -1.40 5.64 -5.57
CA SER A 189 -1.24 4.99 -4.26
C SER A 189 0.16 4.39 -4.01
N LEU A 190 1.06 4.41 -5.00
CA LEU A 190 2.47 4.01 -4.82
C LEU A 190 3.32 5.13 -4.21
N TYR A 191 2.94 6.39 -4.42
CA TYR A 191 3.70 7.55 -4.01
C TYR A 191 2.93 8.53 -3.12
N GLU A 192 1.61 8.68 -3.29
CA GLU A 192 0.76 9.44 -2.36
C GLU A 192 0.80 8.81 -0.96
N GLY A 193 1.14 9.60 0.06
CA GLY A 193 1.29 9.13 1.43
C GLY A 193 2.41 8.10 1.66
N ASN A 194 3.31 7.90 0.69
CA ASN A 194 4.47 7.03 0.85
C ASN A 194 5.63 7.81 1.51
N THR A 195 5.64 7.84 2.83
CA THR A 195 6.66 8.52 3.64
C THR A 195 8.10 8.08 3.29
N ALA A 196 8.33 6.82 2.97
CA ALA A 196 9.66 6.34 2.59
C ALA A 196 10.13 6.96 1.27
N PHE A 197 9.23 7.07 0.30
CA PHE A 197 9.51 7.73 -0.97
C PHE A 197 9.74 9.24 -0.79
N GLN A 198 8.90 9.90 0.00
CA GLN A 198 9.04 11.33 0.34
C GLN A 198 10.39 11.62 0.99
N LYS A 199 10.81 10.82 1.97
CA LYS A 199 12.14 10.94 2.60
C LYS A 199 13.28 10.74 1.61
N HIS A 200 13.11 9.86 0.63
CA HIS A 200 14.13 9.67 -0.41
C HIS A 200 14.27 10.91 -1.31
N LEU A 201 13.15 11.53 -1.70
CA LEU A 201 13.19 12.79 -2.48
C LEU A 201 13.79 13.93 -1.66
N LEU A 202 13.40 14.06 -0.38
CA LEU A 202 13.98 15.05 0.53
C LEU A 202 15.50 14.87 0.68
N ALA A 203 15.98 13.63 0.87
CA ALA A 203 17.40 13.34 0.96
C ALA A 203 18.16 13.71 -0.32
N SER A 204 17.54 13.55 -1.50
CA SER A 204 18.11 13.99 -2.77
C SER A 204 18.22 15.53 -2.84
N ALA A 205 17.21 16.26 -2.36
CA ALA A 205 17.26 17.72 -2.26
C ALA A 205 18.34 18.20 -1.27
N VAL A 206 18.42 17.59 -0.08
CA VAL A 206 19.47 17.88 0.92
C VAL A 206 20.85 17.69 0.31
N ARG A 207 21.09 16.57 -0.35
CA ARG A 207 22.36 16.28 -1.03
C ARG A 207 22.73 17.34 -2.06
N TYR A 208 21.73 17.83 -2.80
CA TYR A 208 21.94 18.93 -3.76
C TYR A 208 22.47 20.16 -3.06
N PHE A 209 21.80 20.66 -2.01
CA PHE A 209 22.18 21.88 -1.32
C PHE A 209 23.55 21.76 -0.62
N ASP A 210 23.82 20.61 0.01
CA ASP A 210 25.14 20.33 0.64
C ASP A 210 26.28 20.39 -0.38
N THR A 211 26.10 19.71 -1.51
CA THR A 211 27.13 19.63 -2.55
C THR A 211 27.22 20.90 -3.40
N PHE A 212 26.12 21.66 -3.50
CA PHE A 212 26.14 22.98 -4.11
C PHE A 212 27.01 23.94 -3.29
N ASN A 213 26.93 23.93 -1.96
CA ASN A 213 27.80 24.72 -1.11
C ASN A 213 29.27 24.33 -1.25
N ASP A 214 29.57 23.04 -1.46
CA ASP A 214 30.93 22.58 -1.80
C ASP A 214 31.40 23.10 -3.19
N ALA A 215 30.50 23.08 -4.17
CA ALA A 215 30.79 23.61 -5.51
C ALA A 215 31.05 25.12 -5.50
N VAL A 216 30.32 25.90 -4.70
CA VAL A 216 30.55 27.33 -4.48
C VAL A 216 31.97 27.55 -3.94
N ARG A 217 32.37 26.82 -2.88
CA ARG A 217 33.72 26.92 -2.31
C ARG A 217 34.82 26.52 -3.30
N SER A 218 34.51 25.69 -4.26
CA SER A 218 35.45 25.28 -5.35
C SER A 218 35.42 26.22 -6.54
N GLY A 219 34.86 27.44 -6.42
CA GLY A 219 34.78 28.40 -7.51
C GLY A 219 33.71 28.09 -8.54
N PHE A 220 32.57 27.53 -8.10
CA PHE A 220 31.42 27.16 -8.91
C PHE A 220 31.67 25.96 -9.84
N ASP A 221 32.40 24.94 -9.36
CA ASP A 221 32.55 23.67 -10.07
C ASP A 221 31.28 22.82 -9.88
N MET A 222 30.29 23.00 -10.76
CA MET A 222 28.99 22.32 -10.69
C MET A 222 29.06 20.84 -11.02
N SER A 223 30.19 20.33 -11.51
CA SER A 223 30.39 18.87 -11.76
C SER A 223 30.21 18.03 -10.48
N LYS A 224 30.49 18.63 -9.31
CA LYS A 224 30.45 17.99 -7.99
C LYS A 224 29.05 17.99 -7.36
N VAL A 225 28.10 18.72 -7.93
CA VAL A 225 26.76 18.87 -7.36
C VAL A 225 25.99 17.57 -7.44
N GLY A 226 25.26 17.23 -6.37
CA GLY A 226 24.44 16.02 -6.26
C GLY A 226 23.09 16.15 -6.99
N ALA A 227 23.15 16.40 -8.30
CA ALA A 227 21.99 16.61 -9.17
C ALA A 227 22.10 15.76 -10.44
N SER A 228 21.06 15.78 -11.28
CA SER A 228 21.09 15.15 -12.59
C SER A 228 22.20 15.75 -13.47
N LYS A 229 22.70 14.96 -14.42
CA LYS A 229 23.71 15.44 -15.37
C LYS A 229 23.25 16.70 -16.10
N ARG A 230 22.01 16.69 -16.61
CA ARG A 230 21.42 17.83 -17.31
C ARG A 230 21.39 19.09 -16.44
N TYR A 231 20.98 18.96 -15.19
CA TYR A 231 20.86 20.11 -14.30
C TYR A 231 22.24 20.67 -13.91
N LYS A 232 23.24 19.81 -13.68
CA LYS A 232 24.63 20.24 -13.46
C LYS A 232 25.19 21.04 -14.64
N GLU A 233 24.96 20.58 -15.86
CA GLU A 233 25.38 21.27 -17.08
C GLU A 233 24.70 22.65 -17.21
N THR A 234 23.39 22.73 -16.94
CA THR A 234 22.63 23.98 -16.93
C THR A 234 23.17 24.96 -15.88
N LEU A 235 23.43 24.50 -14.65
CA LEU A 235 24.02 25.32 -13.59
C LEU A 235 25.43 25.80 -13.97
N GLN A 236 26.28 24.91 -14.54
CA GLN A 236 27.62 25.27 -14.94
C GLN A 236 27.63 26.36 -16.02
N MET A 237 26.74 26.25 -17.02
CA MET A 237 26.60 27.30 -18.05
C MET A 237 26.19 28.64 -17.42
N GLY A 238 25.15 28.64 -16.58
CA GLY A 238 24.68 29.84 -15.91
C GLY A 238 25.76 30.49 -15.03
N PHE A 239 26.48 29.70 -14.23
CA PHE A 239 27.57 30.26 -13.39
C PHE A 239 28.78 30.68 -14.18
N ASN A 240 29.11 30.09 -15.31
CA ASN A 240 30.18 30.56 -16.19
C ASN A 240 29.86 31.95 -16.74
N GLU A 241 28.60 32.23 -17.06
CA GLU A 241 28.16 33.55 -17.52
C GLU A 241 28.10 34.59 -16.38
N LEU A 242 27.64 34.19 -15.20
CA LEU A 242 27.45 35.09 -14.06
C LEU A 242 28.73 35.38 -13.27
N LYS A 243 29.67 34.44 -13.17
CA LYS A 243 30.86 34.51 -12.33
C LYS A 243 31.73 35.76 -12.57
N PRO A 244 31.92 36.28 -13.81
CA PRO A 244 32.67 37.54 -14.03
C PRO A 244 32.08 38.75 -13.28
N PHE A 245 30.75 38.72 -13.09
CA PHE A 245 29.99 39.81 -12.46
C PHE A 245 29.77 39.61 -10.95
N ILE A 246 30.16 38.49 -10.38
CA ILE A 246 30.04 38.21 -8.95
C ILE A 246 31.26 38.77 -8.24
N GLU A 247 31.07 39.64 -7.22
CA GLU A 247 32.10 40.05 -6.28
C GLU A 247 32.23 39.05 -5.14
N SER A 248 31.09 38.71 -4.49
CA SER A 248 31.03 37.70 -3.46
C SER A 248 29.69 36.92 -3.49
N TYR A 249 29.72 35.69 -3.05
CA TYR A 249 28.54 34.85 -2.91
C TYR A 249 28.61 34.05 -1.62
N GLU A 250 27.53 34.11 -0.86
CA GLU A 250 27.36 33.30 0.35
C GLU A 250 26.00 32.59 0.34
N GLN A 251 25.99 31.33 0.75
CA GLN A 251 24.74 30.59 0.93
C GLN A 251 24.86 29.59 2.09
N GLU A 252 23.82 29.52 2.90
CA GLU A 252 23.65 28.57 3.98
C GLU A 252 22.17 28.16 4.04
N PHE A 253 21.87 26.88 3.99
CA PHE A 253 20.49 26.41 4.21
C PHE A 253 20.34 25.79 5.58
N GLN A 254 19.19 26.00 6.21
CA GLN A 254 18.88 25.55 7.57
C GLN A 254 17.81 24.47 7.58
N THR A 255 16.75 24.66 6.79
CA THR A 255 15.61 23.74 6.74
C THR A 255 15.15 23.52 5.31
N LEU A 256 14.82 22.30 4.99
CA LEU A 256 14.12 21.89 3.77
C LEU A 256 12.85 21.17 4.16
N GLU A 257 11.73 21.51 3.52
CA GLU A 257 10.44 20.85 3.70
C GLU A 257 9.84 20.52 2.34
N ILE A 258 9.35 19.32 2.17
CA ILE A 258 8.61 18.93 0.98
C ILE A 258 7.14 18.75 1.31
N ASN A 259 6.27 19.17 0.41
CA ASN A 259 4.84 18.92 0.47
C ASN A 259 4.54 17.54 -0.14
N GLY A 260 4.23 16.56 0.72
CA GLY A 260 3.90 15.20 0.29
C GLY A 260 2.64 15.12 -0.58
N ASP A 261 1.72 16.09 -0.44
CA ASP A 261 0.46 16.11 -1.19
C ASP A 261 0.62 16.72 -2.59
N SER A 262 1.70 17.48 -2.84
CA SER A 262 1.97 18.08 -4.14
C SER A 262 2.72 17.17 -5.10
N ILE A 263 3.06 15.92 -4.67
CA ILE A 263 3.84 14.99 -5.49
C ILE A 263 3.07 14.63 -6.76
N SER A 264 3.66 14.95 -7.88
CA SER A 264 3.18 14.65 -9.22
C SER A 264 4.21 13.82 -9.97
N VAL A 265 3.77 12.73 -10.61
CA VAL A 265 4.62 11.79 -11.36
C VAL A 265 4.17 11.78 -12.82
N ASN A 266 5.11 11.86 -13.76
CA ASN A 266 4.78 11.75 -15.18
C ASN A 266 4.38 10.31 -15.57
N THR A 267 3.64 10.14 -16.66
CA THR A 267 3.15 8.85 -17.16
C THR A 267 4.28 7.81 -17.39
N ALA A 268 5.48 8.26 -17.75
CA ALA A 268 6.64 7.38 -17.93
C ALA A 268 7.32 6.98 -16.61
N GLN A 269 6.88 7.52 -15.47
CA GLN A 269 7.45 7.29 -14.14
C GLN A 269 8.97 7.59 -14.10
N THR A 270 9.37 8.63 -14.81
CA THR A 270 10.78 9.06 -14.91
C THR A 270 11.02 10.45 -14.34
N ARG A 271 9.95 11.20 -14.06
CA ARG A 271 10.01 12.54 -13.49
C ARG A 271 9.00 12.70 -12.38
N VAL A 272 9.42 13.41 -11.33
CA VAL A 272 8.60 13.81 -10.19
C VAL A 272 8.73 15.31 -10.03
N GLN A 273 7.62 15.97 -9.69
CA GLN A 273 7.59 17.36 -9.26
C GLN A 273 6.89 17.45 -7.91
N LEU A 274 7.32 18.37 -7.09
CA LEU A 274 6.70 18.66 -5.78
C LEU A 274 7.04 20.09 -5.34
N ASP A 275 6.26 20.61 -4.38
CA ASP A 275 6.54 21.87 -3.72
C ASP A 275 7.60 21.67 -2.65
N LEU A 276 8.61 22.54 -2.66
CA LEU A 276 9.73 22.57 -1.75
C LEU A 276 9.76 23.93 -1.05
N TYR A 277 9.82 23.94 0.28
CA TYR A 277 10.15 25.11 1.07
C TYR A 277 11.60 25.03 1.55
N ILE A 278 12.30 26.16 1.46
CA ILE A 278 13.73 26.29 1.77
C ILE A 278 13.92 27.47 2.71
N ASP A 279 14.32 27.19 3.95
CA ASP A 279 14.83 28.21 4.86
C ASP A 279 16.35 28.28 4.68
N MET A 280 16.79 29.33 3.98
CA MET A 280 18.21 29.55 3.67
C MET A 280 18.56 31.04 3.79
N LYS A 281 19.81 31.30 4.01
CA LYS A 281 20.38 32.64 3.89
C LYS A 281 21.29 32.67 2.68
N ARG A 282 21.03 33.55 1.74
CA ARG A 282 21.85 33.75 0.55
C ARG A 282 22.13 35.22 0.36
N SER A 283 23.38 35.55 0.09
CA SER A 283 23.83 36.92 -0.24
C SER A 283 24.67 36.85 -1.52
N LEU A 284 24.32 37.66 -2.48
CA LEU A 284 25.04 37.80 -3.76
C LEU A 284 25.41 39.30 -3.92
N LYS A 285 26.68 39.62 -3.92
CA LYS A 285 27.19 40.94 -4.25
C LYS A 285 27.77 40.91 -5.65
N LEU A 286 27.37 41.88 -6.46
CA LEU A 286 27.86 42.05 -7.82
C LEU A 286 28.99 43.11 -7.86
N VAL A 287 29.81 43.05 -8.89
CA VAL A 287 30.86 44.05 -9.12
C VAL A 287 30.24 45.42 -9.43
N GLU A 288 30.95 46.50 -9.12
CA GLU A 288 30.48 47.88 -9.28
C GLU A 288 30.01 48.20 -10.71
N GLU A 289 30.63 47.60 -11.72
CA GLU A 289 30.30 47.84 -13.14
C GLU A 289 28.84 47.42 -13.49
N VAL A 290 28.18 46.61 -12.66
CA VAL A 290 26.78 46.25 -12.84
C VAL A 290 25.82 47.33 -12.36
N GLY A 291 26.30 48.31 -11.55
CA GLY A 291 25.49 49.41 -11.02
C GLY A 291 24.48 49.02 -9.93
N ILE A 292 24.76 47.92 -9.21
CA ILE A 292 23.98 47.43 -8.05
C ILE A 292 24.94 47.40 -6.87
N ASP A 293 24.86 48.41 -6.01
CA ASP A 293 25.78 48.61 -4.89
C ASP A 293 25.44 47.73 -3.68
N GLU A 294 24.15 47.32 -3.54
CA GLU A 294 23.67 46.55 -2.41
C GLU A 294 23.71 45.04 -2.73
N ALA A 295 24.01 44.21 -1.72
CA ALA A 295 23.93 42.77 -1.86
C ALA A 295 22.48 42.31 -2.00
N LEU A 296 22.23 41.44 -2.98
CA LEU A 296 20.95 40.78 -3.15
C LEU A 296 20.80 39.68 -2.08
N ILE A 297 19.89 39.92 -1.14
CA ILE A 297 19.64 38.96 -0.03
C ILE A 297 18.37 38.17 -0.31
N SER A 298 18.44 36.90 -0.04
CA SER A 298 17.29 36.00 -0.09
C SER A 298 17.35 35.04 1.10
N ASP A 299 16.25 34.89 1.84
CA ASP A 299 16.22 34.01 3.01
C ASP A 299 15.25 32.83 2.84
N LYS A 300 13.97 33.05 2.91
CA LYS A 300 12.96 31.97 2.82
C LYS A 300 12.37 31.89 1.43
N GLN A 301 12.36 30.74 0.82
CA GLN A 301 11.87 30.59 -0.55
C GLN A 301 11.04 29.30 -0.71
N ASN A 302 10.01 29.39 -1.56
CA ASN A 302 9.34 28.22 -2.11
C ASN A 302 9.85 27.97 -3.52
N ALA A 303 9.92 26.70 -3.89
CA ALA A 303 10.28 26.28 -5.23
C ALA A 303 9.45 25.07 -5.65
N ILE A 304 9.24 24.91 -6.95
CA ILE A 304 8.84 23.65 -7.52
C ILE A 304 10.14 22.87 -7.78
N ALA A 305 10.33 21.78 -7.03
CA ALA A 305 11.45 20.87 -7.22
C ALA A 305 11.08 19.79 -8.24
N SER A 306 11.91 19.62 -9.24
CA SER A 306 11.81 18.57 -10.24
C SER A 306 12.89 17.52 -10.01
N PHE A 307 12.52 16.25 -10.08
CA PHE A 307 13.44 15.11 -9.95
C PHE A 307 13.36 14.23 -11.18
N THR A 308 14.48 13.62 -11.56
CA THR A 308 14.55 12.59 -12.58
C THR A 308 15.10 11.29 -11.99
N TYR A 309 14.59 10.15 -12.47
CA TYR A 309 15.10 8.85 -12.05
C TYR A 309 16.32 8.48 -12.87
N ASP A 310 17.41 8.18 -12.17
CA ASP A 310 18.64 7.66 -12.78
C ASP A 310 18.60 6.12 -12.73
N ASP A 311 18.48 5.51 -13.92
CA ASP A 311 18.39 4.06 -14.05
C ASP A 311 19.71 3.34 -13.72
N ALA A 312 20.86 4.01 -13.86
CA ALA A 312 22.16 3.43 -13.53
C ALA A 312 22.39 3.42 -12.01
N GLU A 313 22.09 4.52 -11.36
CA GLU A 313 22.25 4.66 -9.90
C GLU A 313 21.04 4.19 -9.09
N LYS A 314 19.92 3.84 -9.78
CA LYS A 314 18.64 3.41 -9.16
C LYS A 314 18.11 4.38 -8.13
N LYS A 315 18.22 5.68 -8.39
CA LYS A 315 17.79 6.73 -7.46
C LYS A 315 17.19 7.94 -8.18
N TRP A 316 16.42 8.72 -7.42
CA TRP A 316 15.92 10.01 -7.85
C TRP A 316 16.97 11.08 -7.61
N LEU A 317 17.25 11.90 -8.62
CA LEU A 317 18.18 13.02 -8.56
C LEU A 317 17.42 14.33 -8.82
N LEU A 318 17.75 15.38 -8.08
CA LEU A 318 17.22 16.71 -8.36
C LEU A 318 17.61 17.14 -9.78
N ASP A 319 16.61 17.57 -10.57
CA ASP A 319 16.76 17.90 -11.99
C ASP A 319 16.37 19.35 -12.30
N GLY A 320 15.91 20.10 -11.29
CA GLY A 320 15.58 21.52 -11.41
C GLY A 320 14.92 22.08 -10.17
N LEU A 321 15.10 23.37 -9.96
CA LEU A 321 14.39 24.18 -8.98
C LEU A 321 13.82 25.39 -9.71
N ASP A 322 12.51 25.56 -9.65
CA ASP A 322 11.82 26.75 -10.13
C ASP A 322 11.38 27.58 -8.93
N PHE A 323 12.06 28.69 -8.70
CA PHE A 323 11.77 29.67 -7.64
C PHE A 323 10.70 30.68 -8.11
N GLY A 324 9.63 30.22 -8.70
CA GLY A 324 8.55 31.08 -9.18
C GLY A 324 7.91 31.93 -8.10
N THR A 325 7.03 32.83 -8.52
CA THR A 325 6.30 33.77 -7.68
C THR A 325 5.27 33.16 -6.73
N TYR A 326 5.19 31.81 -6.69
CA TYR A 326 4.21 31.09 -5.90
C TYR A 326 4.68 30.93 -4.47
N GLN A 327 4.15 31.76 -3.57
CA GLN A 327 4.38 31.62 -2.13
C GLN A 327 3.20 30.85 -1.51
N GLN A 328 3.32 29.55 -1.33
CA GLN A 328 2.47 28.81 -0.41
C GLN A 328 3.14 28.78 0.96
N ASP A 329 2.35 29.15 1.95
CA ASP A 329 2.74 29.03 3.35
C ASP A 329 2.89 27.53 3.69
N SER A 330 4.12 27.07 3.92
CA SER A 330 4.38 25.65 4.25
C SER A 330 3.68 25.22 5.55
N GLU A 331 3.30 26.15 6.41
CA GLU A 331 2.52 25.87 7.62
C GLU A 331 1.12 25.31 7.32
N LYS A 332 0.62 25.49 6.09
CA LYS A 332 -0.67 24.98 5.64
C LYS A 332 -0.62 23.59 4.99
N TRP A 333 0.56 23.04 4.82
CA TRP A 333 0.70 21.69 4.25
C TRP A 333 0.34 20.62 5.31
N GLU A 334 -0.43 19.62 4.91
CA GLU A 334 -0.89 18.57 5.83
C GLU A 334 0.15 17.46 6.02
N HIS A 335 0.83 17.08 4.93
CA HIS A 335 1.83 15.99 4.93
C HIS A 335 3.20 16.54 4.57
N ILE A 336 3.98 16.87 5.60
CA ILE A 336 5.32 17.47 5.46
C ILE A 336 6.38 16.46 5.86
N GLU A 337 7.37 16.24 5.00
CA GLU A 337 8.65 15.69 5.40
C GLU A 337 9.68 16.83 5.51
N ARG A 338 10.36 16.88 6.65
CA ARG A 338 11.25 17.99 7.01
C ARG A 338 12.65 17.48 7.31
N TYR A 339 13.64 18.21 6.81
CA TYR A 339 15.04 18.12 7.21
C TYR A 339 15.46 19.44 7.85
N ARG A 340 16.17 19.37 8.97
CA ARG A 340 16.82 20.51 9.62
C ARG A 340 18.30 20.18 9.80
N ALA A 341 19.16 21.08 9.31
CA ALA A 341 20.59 20.93 9.45
C ALA A 341 21.00 21.16 10.91
N GLU A 342 21.68 20.19 11.54
CA GLU A 342 22.24 20.37 12.88
C GLU A 342 23.42 21.34 12.87
N GLN A 343 24.22 21.29 11.81
CA GLN A 343 25.35 22.19 11.55
C GLN A 343 25.27 22.63 10.09
N PRO A 344 24.60 23.77 9.81
CA PRO A 344 24.47 24.28 8.46
C PRO A 344 25.82 24.50 7.80
N LYS A 345 26.02 23.91 6.62
CA LYS A 345 27.20 24.16 5.80
C LYS A 345 27.06 25.49 5.08
N LYS A 346 28.12 26.29 5.10
CA LYS A 346 28.18 27.55 4.36
C LYS A 346 28.96 27.36 3.05
N GLY A 347 28.31 27.70 1.93
CA GLY A 347 29.00 27.91 0.65
C GLY A 347 29.43 29.37 0.57
N GLN A 348 30.73 29.65 0.43
CA GLN A 348 31.26 31.01 0.34
C GLN A 348 32.29 31.08 -0.77
N TRP A 349 32.18 32.11 -1.59
CA TRP A 349 33.13 32.44 -2.62
C TRP A 349 33.32 33.95 -2.68
N ASP A 350 34.58 34.38 -2.92
CA ASP A 350 34.98 35.81 -3.02
C ASP A 350 35.99 35.95 -4.14
N LYS A 351 35.79 36.99 -5.02
CA LYS A 351 36.62 37.24 -6.21
C LYS A 351 38.06 37.56 -5.83
N THR A 352 38.27 38.19 -4.69
CA THR A 352 39.60 38.60 -4.23
C THR A 352 40.42 37.39 -3.78
N ASN A 353 39.81 36.49 -3.05
CA ASN A 353 40.45 35.27 -2.57
C ASN A 353 40.69 34.24 -3.67
N ALA A 354 39.90 34.22 -4.73
CA ALA A 354 40.07 33.35 -5.89
C ALA A 354 41.32 33.65 -6.73
N LYS A 355 41.84 34.88 -6.67
CA LYS A 355 43.07 35.30 -7.34
C LYS A 355 44.36 34.76 -6.67
N ASN A 356 44.23 34.30 -5.41
CA ASN A 356 45.38 33.78 -4.62
C ASN A 356 45.52 32.25 -4.65
N VAL A 357 44.73 31.56 -5.46
CA VAL A 357 44.74 30.12 -5.63
C VAL A 357 45.09 29.76 -7.09
N VAL A 358 46.24 30.29 -7.57
CA VAL A 358 46.87 29.91 -8.84
C VAL A 358 48.27 29.39 -8.57
#